data_7dd6d71084c7141a9664e439c15203fa
#
_entry.id   7dd6d71084c7141a9664e439c15203fa
#
_cell.length_a   1.000
_cell.length_b   1.000
_cell.length_c   1.000
_cell.angle_alpha   90.00
_cell.angle_beta   90.00
_cell.angle_gamma   90.00
#
_symmetry.space_group_name_H-M   'P 1'
#
loop_
_entity.id
_entity.type
_entity.pdbx_description
1 polymer ?
#
loop_
_entity_poly.entity_id
_entity_poly.type
_entity_poly.pdbx_seq_one_letter_code
_entity_poly.pdbx_strand_id
1 'polypeptide(L)'
;MENKGYGSVVGSGNAPFENSLAKQCGLATNDNGVSHPSLPNYLAATGGSTFGVTDDASPSAHKIGANSIFEQIGSAGLTWRSYIESMPSNCDTSSSGAYAVKHNPAAYYVNVRAACGVNDVPLAGALDRAIATGSLPSFSFITPNLCNDTHDCSVGVGDEWLKTWIPRILAGPNYTSGNTLVIVTWDEAEGSGNRIPTIVIGPSVPVGAVATQRFDHYALLRTTEDILGLPHLQAAASAPSMANAFGL
;
A
#
# COMPACT_ATOMS: atom_id res chain seq x y z
N MET A 1 1.61 5.74 1.36
CA MET A 1 1.97 7.17 1.43
C MET A 1 0.71 7.97 1.74
N GLU A 2 0.82 9.22 2.20
CA GLU A 2 -0.25 9.95 2.87
C GLU A 2 -0.50 11.36 2.31
N ASN A 3 -1.80 11.70 2.21
CA ASN A 3 -2.32 13.06 2.08
C ASN A 3 -1.83 13.91 0.90
N LYS A 4 -1.14 13.35 -0.11
CA LYS A 4 -0.67 14.20 -1.22
C LYS A 4 -1.37 13.84 -2.53
N GLY A 5 -2.03 14.83 -3.10
CA GLY A 5 -2.72 14.70 -4.38
C GLY A 5 -1.74 14.53 -5.55
N TYR A 6 -2.25 13.99 -6.64
CA TYR A 6 -1.50 13.72 -7.88
C TYR A 6 -0.61 14.89 -8.31
N GLY A 7 -1.16 16.10 -8.35
CA GLY A 7 -0.41 17.29 -8.80
C GLY A 7 0.66 17.79 -7.83
N SER A 8 0.63 17.35 -6.56
CA SER A 8 1.66 17.68 -5.57
C SER A 8 2.91 16.82 -5.73
N VAL A 9 2.79 15.67 -6.40
CA VAL A 9 3.84 14.67 -6.61
C VAL A 9 4.24 14.61 -8.08
N VAL A 10 3.30 14.25 -8.97
CA VAL A 10 3.58 14.06 -10.40
C VAL A 10 3.79 15.41 -11.09
N GLY A 11 4.98 15.59 -11.65
CA GLY A 11 5.42 16.85 -12.25
C GLY A 11 6.02 17.84 -11.25
N SER A 12 6.00 17.55 -9.96
CA SER A 12 6.58 18.42 -8.92
C SER A 12 8.10 18.33 -8.87
N GLY A 13 8.78 19.46 -8.74
CA GLY A 13 10.22 19.52 -8.47
C GLY A 13 10.61 18.99 -7.08
N ASN A 14 9.63 18.80 -6.19
CA ASN A 14 9.85 18.26 -4.85
C ASN A 14 9.80 16.72 -4.80
N ALA A 15 9.50 16.06 -5.91
CA ALA A 15 9.42 14.59 -6.03
C ALA A 15 10.27 14.07 -7.22
N PRO A 16 11.57 14.38 -7.29
CA PRO A 16 12.38 14.02 -8.45
C PRO A 16 12.52 12.51 -8.67
N PHE A 17 12.63 11.73 -7.60
CA PHE A 17 12.73 10.27 -7.68
C PHE A 17 11.41 9.64 -8.15
N GLU A 18 10.28 10.01 -7.56
CA GLU A 18 8.96 9.53 -7.95
C GLU A 18 8.64 9.88 -9.40
N ASN A 19 8.99 11.10 -9.84
CA ASN A 19 8.85 11.51 -11.24
C ASN A 19 9.75 10.72 -12.20
N SER A 20 10.93 10.28 -11.75
CA SER A 20 11.78 9.38 -12.51
C SER A 20 11.16 7.99 -12.63
N LEU A 21 10.63 7.45 -11.53
CA LEU A 21 9.90 6.17 -11.54
C LEU A 21 8.69 6.22 -12.47
N ALA A 22 7.87 7.27 -12.38
CA ALA A 22 6.68 7.44 -13.22
C ALA A 22 7.00 7.48 -14.72
N LYS A 23 8.18 7.92 -15.11
CA LYS A 23 8.66 7.91 -16.50
C LYS A 23 9.22 6.58 -16.96
N GLN A 24 9.77 5.80 -16.04
CA GLN A 24 10.46 4.53 -16.33
C GLN A 24 9.56 3.31 -16.14
N CYS A 25 8.48 3.45 -15.37
CA CYS A 25 7.55 2.41 -14.99
C CYS A 25 6.12 2.75 -15.45
N GLY A 26 5.12 2.14 -14.83
CA GLY A 26 3.72 2.45 -15.08
C GLY A 26 3.21 3.58 -14.21
N LEU A 27 2.37 4.47 -14.78
CA LEU A 27 1.71 5.55 -14.05
C LEU A 27 0.20 5.50 -14.26
N ALA A 28 -0.58 5.34 -13.19
CA ALA A 28 -2.02 5.56 -13.21
C ALA A 28 -2.29 7.06 -13.02
N THR A 29 -2.84 7.71 -14.06
CA THR A 29 -3.08 9.15 -14.03
C THR A 29 -4.46 9.53 -13.50
N ASN A 30 -5.29 8.56 -13.16
CA ASN A 30 -6.66 8.76 -12.69
C ASN A 30 -7.01 7.76 -11.58
N ASP A 31 -6.10 7.63 -10.61
CA ASP A 31 -6.36 6.89 -9.39
C ASP A 31 -6.90 7.83 -8.31
N ASN A 32 -7.76 7.32 -7.43
CA ASN A 32 -8.48 8.16 -6.47
C ASN A 32 -8.63 7.45 -5.13
N GLY A 33 -8.42 8.19 -4.04
CA GLY A 33 -8.89 7.75 -2.74
C GLY A 33 -10.41 7.57 -2.75
N VAL A 34 -10.93 6.69 -1.91
CA VAL A 34 -12.38 6.39 -1.83
C VAL A 34 -13.09 7.26 -0.81
N SER A 35 -12.37 7.83 0.15
CA SER A 35 -12.93 8.59 1.26
C SER A 35 -11.93 9.59 1.83
N HIS A 36 -12.38 10.33 2.84
CA HIS A 36 -11.63 11.03 3.87
C HIS A 36 -12.24 10.66 5.23
N PRO A 37 -11.44 10.56 6.30
CA PRO A 37 -9.99 10.63 6.39
C PRO A 37 -9.29 9.31 5.99
N SER A 38 -8.04 9.10 6.44
CA SER A 38 -7.14 8.03 6.00
C SER A 38 -7.68 6.60 6.21
N LEU A 39 -8.11 6.23 7.42
CA LEU A 39 -8.44 4.85 7.78
C LEU A 39 -9.43 4.14 6.83
N PRO A 40 -10.55 4.77 6.39
CA PRO A 40 -11.45 4.16 5.41
C PRO A 40 -10.75 3.71 4.11
N ASN A 41 -9.72 4.44 3.67
CA ASN A 41 -8.96 4.11 2.46
C ASN A 41 -8.09 2.86 2.65
N TYR A 42 -7.44 2.72 3.81
CA TYR A 42 -6.70 1.51 4.16
C TYR A 42 -7.60 0.27 4.25
N LEU A 43 -8.80 0.43 4.81
CA LEU A 43 -9.79 -0.64 4.88
C LEU A 43 -10.32 -1.00 3.48
N ALA A 44 -10.54 -0.02 2.62
CA ALA A 44 -10.93 -0.24 1.22
C ALA A 44 -9.86 -1.02 0.46
N ALA A 45 -8.58 -0.65 0.60
CA ALA A 45 -7.45 -1.29 -0.05
C ALA A 45 -7.16 -2.72 0.45
N THR A 46 -7.68 -3.10 1.62
CA THR A 46 -7.37 -4.40 2.25
C THR A 46 -8.57 -5.28 2.52
N GLY A 47 -9.79 -4.76 2.45
CA GLY A 47 -11.02 -5.51 2.71
C GLY A 47 -12.12 -5.26 1.69
N GLY A 48 -11.89 -4.36 0.72
CA GLY A 48 -12.87 -4.06 -0.33
C GLY A 48 -14.08 -3.25 0.15
N SER A 49 -14.02 -2.68 1.34
CA SER A 49 -15.08 -1.84 1.93
C SER A 49 -14.49 -0.90 2.97
N THR A 50 -15.11 0.24 3.19
CA THR A 50 -14.82 1.08 4.36
C THR A 50 -15.45 0.53 5.64
N PHE A 51 -16.31 -0.48 5.54
CA PHE A 51 -17.09 -1.07 6.64
C PHE A 51 -17.88 -0.05 7.47
N GLY A 52 -18.27 1.07 6.85
CA GLY A 52 -18.98 2.16 7.52
C GLY A 52 -18.10 3.03 8.40
N VAL A 53 -16.79 2.83 8.39
CA VAL A 53 -15.82 3.69 9.09
C VAL A 53 -15.70 5.01 8.36
N THR A 54 -15.77 6.12 9.10
CA THR A 54 -15.75 7.50 8.58
C THR A 54 -14.82 8.41 9.39
N ASP A 55 -13.95 7.83 10.20
CA ASP A 55 -12.99 8.53 11.06
C ASP A 55 -11.69 7.72 11.20
N ASP A 56 -10.72 8.26 11.94
CA ASP A 56 -9.41 7.64 12.19
C ASP A 56 -9.29 7.01 13.59
N ALA A 57 -10.42 6.61 14.19
CA ALA A 57 -10.41 6.03 15.52
C ALA A 57 -9.67 4.68 15.57
N SER A 58 -9.19 4.33 16.77
CA SER A 58 -8.34 3.15 16.98
C SER A 58 -9.07 1.83 16.76
N PRO A 59 -8.33 0.68 16.65
CA PRO A 59 -8.90 -0.66 16.56
C PRO A 59 -9.85 -1.05 17.68
N SER A 60 -9.79 -0.38 18.84
CA SER A 60 -10.75 -0.59 19.93
C SER A 60 -12.14 -0.07 19.59
N ALA A 61 -12.22 1.02 18.80
CA ALA A 61 -13.47 1.60 18.31
C ALA A 61 -13.97 0.88 17.04
N HIS A 62 -13.06 0.50 16.15
CA HIS A 62 -13.36 -0.14 14.86
C HIS A 62 -12.83 -1.56 14.80
N LYS A 63 -13.59 -2.51 15.30
CA LYS A 63 -13.28 -3.95 15.23
C LYS A 63 -13.89 -4.55 13.97
N ILE A 64 -13.06 -4.80 12.97
CA ILE A 64 -13.51 -5.32 11.67
C ILE A 64 -13.50 -6.86 11.73
N GLY A 65 -14.70 -7.48 11.70
CA GLY A 65 -14.85 -8.93 11.67
C GLY A 65 -15.05 -9.52 10.26
N ALA A 66 -14.94 -8.68 9.22
CA ALA A 66 -15.04 -9.11 7.83
C ALA A 66 -13.72 -9.68 7.31
N ASN A 67 -13.80 -10.48 6.24
CA ASN A 67 -12.61 -10.95 5.53
C ASN A 67 -11.75 -9.80 5.00
N SER A 68 -10.46 -10.05 4.95
CA SER A 68 -9.45 -9.14 4.41
C SER A 68 -8.47 -9.88 3.51
N ILE A 69 -7.68 -9.17 2.75
CA ILE A 69 -6.59 -9.74 1.96
C ILE A 69 -5.64 -10.56 2.85
N PHE A 70 -5.41 -10.14 4.09
CA PHE A 70 -4.55 -10.86 5.05
C PHE A 70 -5.09 -12.24 5.39
N GLU A 71 -6.41 -12.37 5.58
CA GLU A 71 -7.05 -13.66 5.86
C GLU A 71 -7.12 -14.54 4.61
N GLN A 72 -7.46 -13.96 3.45
CA GLN A 72 -7.50 -14.70 2.18
C GLN A 72 -6.14 -15.32 1.85
N ILE A 73 -5.06 -14.56 1.97
CA ILE A 73 -3.69 -15.01 1.72
C ILE A 73 -3.35 -16.19 2.64
N GLY A 74 -3.61 -16.06 3.94
CA GLY A 74 -3.38 -17.15 4.89
C GLY A 74 -4.22 -18.38 4.59
N SER A 75 -5.49 -18.21 4.24
CA SER A 75 -6.40 -19.31 3.88
C SER A 75 -6.02 -20.01 2.58
N ALA A 76 -5.39 -19.30 1.65
CA ALA A 76 -4.86 -19.86 0.40
C ALA A 76 -3.50 -20.55 0.56
N GLY A 77 -2.94 -20.60 1.77
CA GLY A 77 -1.61 -21.17 2.03
C GLY A 77 -0.46 -20.28 1.54
N LEU A 78 -0.75 -19.03 1.18
CA LEU A 78 0.21 -18.01 0.83
C LEU A 78 0.71 -17.27 2.08
N THR A 79 1.71 -16.42 1.92
CA THR A 79 2.30 -15.67 3.04
C THR A 79 2.12 -14.18 2.88
N TRP A 80 1.92 -13.47 4.00
CA TRP A 80 1.86 -12.02 4.01
C TRP A 80 2.69 -11.43 5.15
N ARG A 81 3.11 -10.19 4.99
CA ARG A 81 3.69 -9.39 6.06
C ARG A 81 3.41 -7.90 5.85
N SER A 82 3.04 -7.22 6.94
CA SER A 82 3.08 -5.78 7.02
C SER A 82 4.39 -5.33 7.64
N TYR A 83 5.05 -4.35 7.04
CA TYR A 83 6.26 -3.71 7.53
C TYR A 83 5.93 -2.26 7.87
N ILE A 84 5.77 -1.96 9.14
CA ILE A 84 5.26 -0.67 9.60
C ILE A 84 6.39 0.12 10.29
N GLU A 85 6.75 1.26 9.71
CA GLU A 85 7.83 2.08 10.24
C GLU A 85 7.43 2.72 11.56
N SER A 86 8.38 2.77 12.50
CA SER A 86 8.22 3.30 13.87
C SER A 86 7.20 2.58 14.75
N MET A 87 6.62 1.46 14.31
CA MET A 87 5.74 0.66 15.16
C MET A 87 6.55 0.05 16.32
N PRO A 88 6.12 0.21 17.59
CA PRO A 88 6.91 -0.24 18.75
C PRO A 88 7.00 -1.74 18.93
N SER A 89 5.93 -2.46 18.59
CA SER A 89 5.81 -3.91 18.75
C SER A 89 4.92 -4.49 17.66
N ASN A 90 4.99 -5.81 17.45
CA ASN A 90 4.17 -6.48 16.45
C ASN A 90 2.67 -6.24 16.72
N CYS A 91 1.91 -5.92 15.65
CA CYS A 91 0.47 -5.72 15.72
C CYS A 91 0.05 -4.70 16.80
N ASP A 92 0.77 -3.61 16.91
CA ASP A 92 0.45 -2.57 17.89
C ASP A 92 -0.86 -1.88 17.52
N THR A 93 -1.76 -1.77 18.50
CA THR A 93 -3.11 -1.23 18.31
C THR A 93 -3.26 0.21 18.77
N SER A 94 -2.15 0.86 19.12
CA SER A 94 -2.12 2.22 19.66
C SER A 94 -1.06 3.06 18.98
N SER A 95 -1.43 4.24 18.51
CA SER A 95 -0.46 5.20 17.96
C SER A 95 0.58 5.61 18.99
N SER A 96 1.83 5.75 18.58
CA SER A 96 2.95 6.13 19.45
C SER A 96 4.07 6.81 18.67
N GLY A 97 4.46 8.01 19.08
CA GLY A 97 5.48 8.77 18.36
C GLY A 97 5.11 9.03 16.92
N ALA A 98 5.95 8.60 15.99
CA ALA A 98 5.72 8.71 14.55
C ALA A 98 4.91 7.52 13.97
N TYR A 99 4.55 6.53 14.76
CA TYR A 99 3.66 5.45 14.35
C TYR A 99 2.20 5.86 14.49
N ALA A 100 1.43 5.77 13.41
CA ALA A 100 -0.01 5.98 13.41
C ALA A 100 -0.74 4.64 13.14
N VAL A 101 -1.51 4.17 14.12
CA VAL A 101 -2.25 2.90 13.97
C VAL A 101 -3.27 2.94 12.83
N LYS A 102 -3.82 4.11 12.52
CA LYS A 102 -4.75 4.30 11.38
C LYS A 102 -4.13 3.94 10.03
N HIS A 103 -2.81 3.97 9.91
CA HIS A 103 -2.06 3.56 8.71
C HIS A 103 -1.63 2.09 8.73
N ASN A 104 -2.10 1.32 9.71
CA ASN A 104 -1.83 -0.11 9.87
C ASN A 104 -3.13 -0.94 9.81
N PRO A 105 -3.64 -1.26 8.61
CA PRO A 105 -4.94 -1.92 8.46
C PRO A 105 -5.01 -3.30 9.12
N ALA A 106 -3.91 -4.07 9.17
CA ALA A 106 -3.90 -5.40 9.77
C ALA A 106 -4.34 -5.39 11.24
N ALA A 107 -4.06 -4.29 11.97
CA ALA A 107 -4.42 -4.12 13.36
C ALA A 107 -5.93 -4.04 13.62
N TYR A 108 -6.74 -3.71 12.59
CA TYR A 108 -8.20 -3.54 12.73
C TYR A 108 -9.00 -4.83 12.54
N TYR A 109 -8.45 -5.83 11.85
CA TYR A 109 -9.16 -7.09 11.58
C TYR A 109 -9.03 -8.06 12.73
N VAL A 110 -10.16 -8.34 13.43
CA VAL A 110 -10.15 -9.17 14.64
C VAL A 110 -9.96 -10.65 14.34
N ASN A 111 -10.36 -11.13 13.17
CA ASN A 111 -10.21 -12.52 12.72
C ASN A 111 -8.75 -12.89 12.36
N VAL A 112 -7.88 -11.92 12.06
CA VAL A 112 -6.45 -12.20 11.83
C VAL A 112 -5.56 -11.81 13.01
N ARG A 113 -6.11 -11.55 14.20
CA ARG A 113 -5.34 -11.06 15.35
C ARG A 113 -4.13 -11.93 15.71
N ALA A 114 -4.25 -13.25 15.68
CA ALA A 114 -3.15 -14.16 15.96
C ALA A 114 -2.05 -14.08 14.88
N ALA A 115 -2.45 -14.02 13.60
CA ALA A 115 -1.54 -13.86 12.47
C ALA A 115 -0.90 -12.46 12.45
N CYS A 116 -1.65 -11.42 12.85
CA CYS A 116 -1.14 -10.05 12.99
C CYS A 116 0.04 -10.00 13.97
N GLY A 117 -0.05 -10.64 15.13
CA GLY A 117 1.04 -10.72 16.11
C GLY A 117 2.35 -11.33 15.59
N VAL A 118 2.28 -12.05 14.46
CA VAL A 118 3.45 -12.69 13.83
C VAL A 118 3.89 -11.92 12.55
N ASN A 119 2.93 -11.45 11.78
CA ASN A 119 3.16 -10.96 10.42
C ASN A 119 3.17 -9.44 10.28
N ASP A 120 2.57 -8.72 11.21
CA ASP A 120 2.57 -7.27 11.23
C ASP A 120 3.69 -6.79 12.15
N VAL A 121 4.80 -6.36 11.55
CA VAL A 121 6.07 -6.17 12.27
C VAL A 121 6.64 -4.77 12.08
N PRO A 122 7.44 -4.27 13.05
CA PRO A 122 8.25 -3.08 12.84
C PRO A 122 9.12 -3.23 11.58
N LEU A 123 9.13 -2.20 10.73
CA LEU A 123 9.87 -2.21 9.47
C LEU A 123 11.37 -2.40 9.68
N ALA A 124 11.94 -1.73 10.70
CA ALA A 124 13.37 -1.68 10.93
C ALA A 124 14.00 -3.08 11.07
N GLY A 125 14.99 -3.36 10.23
CA GLY A 125 15.70 -4.64 10.21
C GLY A 125 14.90 -5.82 9.65
N ALA A 126 13.56 -5.79 9.70
CA ALA A 126 12.74 -6.88 9.18
C ALA A 126 12.64 -6.81 7.65
N LEU A 127 12.35 -5.64 7.09
CA LEU A 127 12.29 -5.44 5.65
C LEU A 127 13.68 -5.59 5.02
N ASP A 128 14.72 -5.02 5.63
CA ASP A 128 16.12 -5.18 5.17
C ASP A 128 16.50 -6.64 5.02
N ARG A 129 16.21 -7.44 6.04
CA ARG A 129 16.52 -8.87 6.04
C ARG A 129 15.74 -9.61 4.96
N ALA A 130 14.43 -9.34 4.84
CA ALA A 130 13.59 -10.00 3.86
C ALA A 130 14.05 -9.70 2.43
N ILE A 131 14.42 -8.45 2.13
CA ILE A 131 14.99 -8.05 0.84
C ILE A 131 16.32 -8.79 0.60
N ALA A 132 17.26 -8.72 1.55
CA ALA A 132 18.61 -9.25 1.38
C ALA A 132 18.64 -10.78 1.20
N THR A 133 17.71 -11.49 1.84
CA THR A 133 17.64 -12.96 1.79
C THR A 133 16.68 -13.51 0.72
N GLY A 134 15.98 -12.63 -0.03
CA GLY A 134 14.97 -13.05 -0.99
C GLY A 134 13.76 -13.74 -0.34
N SER A 135 13.42 -13.35 0.90
CA SER A 135 12.33 -13.94 1.67
C SER A 135 11.14 -13.00 1.86
N LEU A 136 10.93 -12.08 0.91
CA LEU A 136 9.68 -11.32 0.88
C LEU A 136 8.51 -12.29 0.72
N PRO A 137 7.42 -12.12 1.50
CA PRO A 137 6.25 -12.98 1.39
C PRO A 137 5.49 -12.73 0.08
N SER A 138 4.47 -13.55 -0.19
CA SER A 138 3.61 -13.40 -1.37
C SER A 138 2.93 -12.02 -1.43
N PHE A 139 2.66 -11.41 -0.28
CA PHE A 139 2.13 -10.05 -0.17
C PHE A 139 2.86 -9.27 0.93
N SER A 140 3.39 -8.12 0.58
CA SER A 140 4.01 -7.17 1.50
C SER A 140 3.24 -5.86 1.53
N PHE A 141 2.78 -5.44 2.70
CA PHE A 141 2.20 -4.12 2.93
C PHE A 141 3.21 -3.25 3.68
N ILE A 142 3.69 -2.18 3.05
CA ILE A 142 4.78 -1.37 3.60
C ILE A 142 4.25 0.04 3.86
N THR A 143 4.29 0.48 5.12
CA THR A 143 3.83 1.81 5.52
C THR A 143 4.97 2.59 6.19
N PRO A 144 5.38 3.73 5.63
CA PRO A 144 6.29 4.65 6.29
C PRO A 144 5.66 5.27 7.55
N ASN A 145 6.46 5.91 8.38
CA ASN A 145 5.95 6.66 9.54
C ASN A 145 5.36 8.02 9.10
N LEU A 146 4.68 8.71 10.03
CA LEU A 146 3.97 9.97 9.79
C LEU A 146 4.78 11.07 9.08
N CYS A 147 6.10 11.07 9.20
CA CYS A 147 6.94 12.01 8.47
C CYS A 147 7.31 11.48 7.07
N ASN A 148 7.73 10.22 7.01
CA ASN A 148 8.22 9.61 5.78
C ASN A 148 7.10 9.26 4.80
N ASP A 149 5.86 9.08 5.28
CA ASP A 149 4.67 8.86 4.44
C ASP A 149 4.11 10.15 3.82
N THR A 150 4.64 11.31 4.20
CA THR A 150 4.23 12.67 3.81
C THR A 150 3.01 13.23 4.56
N HIS A 151 2.49 12.56 5.59
CA HIS A 151 1.39 13.08 6.41
C HIS A 151 1.81 14.37 7.14
N ASP A 152 2.84 14.29 7.98
CA ASP A 152 3.33 15.41 8.79
C ASP A 152 4.48 16.19 8.14
N CYS A 153 5.09 15.64 7.08
CA CYS A 153 6.26 16.22 6.43
C CYS A 153 6.02 16.50 4.94
N SER A 154 7.02 17.08 4.28
CA SER A 154 6.91 17.47 2.87
C SER A 154 6.99 16.27 1.93
N VAL A 155 6.51 16.45 0.69
CA VAL A 155 6.68 15.47 -0.41
C VAL A 155 8.14 15.08 -0.59
N GLY A 156 9.09 16.02 -0.46
CA GLY A 156 10.52 15.72 -0.61
C GLY A 156 11.07 14.74 0.43
N VAL A 157 10.48 14.68 1.63
CA VAL A 157 10.86 13.68 2.65
C VAL A 157 10.40 12.29 2.21
N GLY A 158 9.17 12.16 1.73
CA GLY A 158 8.65 10.90 1.18
C GLY A 158 9.43 10.43 -0.06
N ASP A 159 9.77 11.35 -0.97
CA ASP A 159 10.58 11.08 -2.16
C ASP A 159 11.96 10.48 -1.80
N GLU A 160 12.65 11.05 -0.81
CA GLU A 160 13.94 10.52 -0.32
C GLU A 160 13.79 9.17 0.41
N TRP A 161 12.67 8.96 1.12
CA TRP A 161 12.36 7.66 1.72
C TRP A 161 12.13 6.59 0.66
N LEU A 162 11.32 6.88 -0.36
CA LEU A 162 11.10 5.98 -1.50
C LEU A 162 12.39 5.72 -2.27
N LYS A 163 13.22 6.74 -2.48
CA LYS A 163 14.54 6.62 -3.11
C LYS A 163 15.49 5.73 -2.31
N THR A 164 15.30 5.62 -1.01
CA THR A 164 16.07 4.71 -0.16
C THR A 164 15.59 3.26 -0.32
N TRP A 165 14.28 3.02 -0.32
CA TRP A 165 13.73 1.67 -0.25
C TRP A 165 13.48 1.02 -1.61
N ILE A 166 12.94 1.76 -2.58
CA ILE A 166 12.58 1.18 -3.88
C ILE A 166 13.80 0.56 -4.58
N PRO A 167 14.95 1.25 -4.74
CA PRO A 167 16.11 0.64 -5.39
C PRO A 167 16.61 -0.62 -4.68
N ARG A 168 16.49 -0.70 -3.36
CA ARG A 168 16.88 -1.88 -2.57
C ARG A 168 15.96 -3.06 -2.85
N ILE A 169 14.63 -2.82 -2.92
CA ILE A 169 13.66 -3.85 -3.29
C ILE A 169 13.93 -4.35 -4.70
N LEU A 170 14.15 -3.44 -5.65
CA LEU A 170 14.40 -3.78 -7.06
C LEU A 170 15.74 -4.51 -7.29
N ALA A 171 16.73 -4.30 -6.42
CA ALA A 171 17.98 -5.03 -6.45
C ALA A 171 17.92 -6.38 -5.71
N GLY A 172 16.87 -6.63 -4.94
CA GLY A 172 16.71 -7.84 -4.14
C GLY A 172 16.38 -9.09 -4.98
N PRO A 173 16.73 -10.30 -4.45
CA PRO A 173 16.51 -11.56 -5.17
C PRO A 173 15.06 -11.82 -5.60
N ASN A 174 14.08 -11.43 -4.79
CA ASN A 174 12.67 -11.59 -5.14
C ASN A 174 12.31 -10.83 -6.42
N TYR A 175 12.76 -9.57 -6.56
CA TYR A 175 12.45 -8.77 -7.74
C TYR A 175 13.28 -9.23 -8.96
N THR A 176 14.56 -9.49 -8.78
CA THR A 176 15.44 -9.91 -9.89
C THR A 176 15.11 -11.29 -10.43
N SER A 177 14.37 -12.12 -9.68
CA SER A 177 13.79 -13.37 -10.20
C SER A 177 12.62 -13.17 -11.17
N GLY A 178 12.11 -11.95 -11.31
CA GLY A 178 11.04 -11.61 -12.24
C GLY A 178 9.63 -11.78 -11.68
N ASN A 179 9.46 -12.11 -10.40
CA ASN A 179 8.17 -12.50 -9.81
C ASN A 179 7.62 -11.47 -8.80
N THR A 180 8.08 -10.22 -8.84
CA THR A 180 7.65 -9.20 -7.88
C THR A 180 7.09 -7.98 -8.59
N LEU A 181 5.91 -7.56 -8.16
CA LEU A 181 5.30 -6.28 -8.50
C LEU A 181 5.43 -5.34 -7.30
N VAL A 182 5.77 -4.09 -7.54
CA VAL A 182 5.76 -3.03 -6.52
C VAL A 182 4.77 -1.96 -6.96
N ILE A 183 3.83 -1.62 -6.08
CA ILE A 183 2.90 -0.51 -6.29
C ILE A 183 3.16 0.54 -5.21
N VAL A 184 3.44 1.76 -5.64
CA VAL A 184 3.57 2.93 -4.76
C VAL A 184 2.31 3.76 -4.95
N THR A 185 1.55 3.95 -3.86
CA THR A 185 0.30 4.72 -3.91
C THR A 185 0.10 5.53 -2.62
N TRP A 186 -0.79 6.50 -2.68
CA TRP A 186 -1.26 7.30 -1.56
C TRP A 186 -2.66 6.85 -1.15
N ASP A 187 -3.01 7.08 0.12
CA ASP A 187 -4.34 6.74 0.65
C ASP A 187 -5.41 7.72 0.16
N GLU A 188 -5.10 9.02 0.25
CA GLU A 188 -5.98 10.11 -0.13
C GLU A 188 -5.19 11.35 -0.56
N ALA A 189 -5.88 12.34 -1.10
CA ALA A 189 -5.34 13.65 -1.45
C ALA A 189 -5.90 14.72 -0.52
N GLU A 190 -5.08 15.67 -0.09
CA GLU A 190 -5.57 16.88 0.57
C GLU A 190 -6.47 17.71 -0.37
N GLY A 191 -7.60 18.19 0.15
CA GLY A 191 -8.50 19.07 -0.58
C GLY A 191 -9.56 18.35 -1.41
N SER A 192 -10.18 19.07 -2.34
CA SER A 192 -11.23 18.53 -3.20
C SER A 192 -10.66 17.70 -4.35
N GLY A 193 -11.31 16.58 -4.67
CA GLY A 193 -11.03 15.81 -5.88
C GLY A 193 -10.27 14.50 -5.67
N ASN A 194 -9.76 14.22 -4.51
CA ASN A 194 -9.18 12.96 -4.00
C ASN A 194 -8.37 12.13 -5.00
N ARG A 195 -7.76 12.78 -6.01
CA ARG A 195 -6.93 12.13 -7.04
C ARG A 195 -5.52 11.96 -6.51
N ILE A 196 -5.05 10.72 -6.47
CA ILE A 196 -3.77 10.32 -5.91
C ILE A 196 -2.78 9.85 -6.99
N PRO A 197 -1.46 9.94 -6.74
CA PRO A 197 -0.47 9.31 -7.61
C PRO A 197 -0.40 7.81 -7.34
N THR A 198 -0.25 7.00 -8.41
CA THR A 198 -0.01 5.55 -8.28
C THR A 198 0.96 5.11 -9.36
N ILE A 199 2.10 4.56 -8.92
CA ILE A 199 3.19 4.10 -9.77
C ILE A 199 3.27 2.58 -9.66
N VAL A 200 3.29 1.90 -10.82
CA VAL A 200 3.31 0.44 -10.92
C VAL A 200 4.66 0.01 -11.49
N ILE A 201 5.41 -0.78 -10.74
CA ILE A 201 6.80 -1.16 -11.04
C ILE A 201 6.89 -2.69 -11.10
N GLY A 202 7.18 -3.23 -12.24
CA GLY A 202 7.33 -4.69 -12.42
C GLY A 202 8.08 -5.02 -13.69
N PRO A 203 8.67 -6.20 -13.79
CA PRO A 203 9.44 -6.61 -14.98
C PRO A 203 8.58 -6.75 -16.25
N SER A 204 7.29 -6.99 -16.11
CA SER A 204 6.33 -7.06 -17.21
C SER A 204 5.72 -5.69 -17.57
N VAL A 205 5.86 -4.67 -16.72
CA VAL A 205 5.28 -3.34 -16.94
C VAL A 205 6.06 -2.61 -18.04
N PRO A 206 5.42 -2.21 -19.16
CA PRO A 206 6.13 -1.49 -20.20
C PRO A 206 6.66 -0.14 -19.70
N VAL A 207 7.88 0.20 -20.13
CA VAL A 207 8.50 1.48 -19.78
C VAL A 207 7.61 2.66 -20.23
N GLY A 208 7.30 3.54 -19.28
CA GLY A 208 6.46 4.70 -19.53
C GLY A 208 4.98 4.39 -19.80
N ALA A 209 4.49 3.22 -19.39
CA ALA A 209 3.08 2.88 -19.50
C ALA A 209 2.21 3.89 -18.73
N VAL A 210 1.14 4.36 -19.37
CA VAL A 210 0.21 5.33 -18.77
C VAL A 210 -1.21 4.79 -18.85
N ALA A 211 -1.86 4.64 -17.70
CA ALA A 211 -3.26 4.31 -17.60
C ALA A 211 -4.09 5.55 -17.27
N THR A 212 -5.10 5.86 -18.09
CA THR A 212 -6.01 7.01 -17.92
C THR A 212 -7.37 6.61 -17.39
N GLN A 213 -7.67 5.32 -17.38
CA GLN A 213 -8.92 4.81 -16.82
C GLN A 213 -8.97 5.09 -15.31
N ARG A 214 -10.18 5.26 -14.78
CA ARG A 214 -10.38 5.50 -13.36
C ARG A 214 -10.08 4.23 -12.56
N PHE A 215 -9.26 4.40 -11.53
CA PHE A 215 -8.99 3.43 -10.47
C PHE A 215 -9.29 4.03 -9.10
N ASP A 216 -9.30 3.18 -8.09
CA ASP A 216 -9.40 3.50 -6.68
C ASP A 216 -8.82 2.35 -5.82
N HIS A 217 -8.91 2.43 -4.50
CA HIS A 217 -8.40 1.40 -3.61
C HIS A 217 -9.09 0.03 -3.78
N TYR A 218 -10.32 -0.01 -4.28
CA TYR A 218 -10.97 -1.28 -4.64
C TYR A 218 -10.32 -1.90 -5.88
N ALA A 219 -9.90 -1.07 -6.83
CA ALA A 219 -9.16 -1.52 -8.01
C ALA A 219 -7.76 -2.03 -7.64
N LEU A 220 -7.09 -1.40 -6.67
CA LEU A 220 -5.81 -1.87 -6.11
C LEU A 220 -5.97 -3.25 -5.47
N LEU A 221 -6.99 -3.43 -4.62
CA LEU A 221 -7.28 -4.72 -4.00
C LEU A 221 -7.62 -5.77 -5.06
N ARG A 222 -8.50 -5.45 -6.02
CA ARG A 222 -8.85 -6.33 -7.14
C ARG A 222 -7.61 -6.81 -7.89
N THR A 223 -6.69 -5.89 -8.20
CA THR A 223 -5.45 -6.23 -8.91
C THR A 223 -4.56 -7.17 -8.10
N THR A 224 -4.46 -6.94 -6.79
CA THR A 224 -3.72 -7.81 -5.88
C THR A 224 -4.33 -9.22 -5.83
N GLU A 225 -5.66 -9.31 -5.74
CA GLU A 225 -6.39 -10.59 -5.73
C GLU A 225 -6.23 -11.34 -7.04
N ASP A 226 -6.33 -10.65 -8.19
CA ASP A 226 -6.13 -11.24 -9.51
C ASP A 226 -4.73 -11.86 -9.65
N ILE A 227 -3.67 -11.13 -9.23
CA ILE A 227 -2.28 -11.60 -9.31
C ILE A 227 -2.04 -12.81 -8.41
N LEU A 228 -2.65 -12.84 -7.23
CA LEU A 228 -2.49 -13.91 -6.25
C LEU A 228 -3.47 -15.08 -6.46
N GLY A 229 -4.38 -14.98 -7.44
CA GLY A 229 -5.38 -16.01 -7.72
C GLY A 229 -6.43 -16.16 -6.60
N LEU A 230 -6.76 -15.06 -5.92
CA LEU A 230 -7.69 -15.02 -4.81
C LEU A 230 -9.10 -14.60 -5.25
N PRO A 231 -10.15 -15.02 -4.54
CA PRO A 231 -11.51 -14.52 -4.79
C PRO A 231 -11.60 -13.02 -4.42
N HIS A 232 -12.47 -12.28 -5.10
CA HIS A 232 -12.58 -10.83 -4.91
C HIS A 232 -13.46 -10.46 -3.71
N LEU A 233 -12.96 -9.57 -2.86
CA LEU A 233 -13.66 -9.08 -1.67
C LEU A 233 -14.57 -7.88 -2.02
N GLN A 234 -15.80 -7.93 -1.53
CA GLN A 234 -16.72 -6.78 -1.51
C GLN A 234 -16.74 -5.98 -2.83
N ALA A 235 -16.43 -4.68 -2.78
CA ALA A 235 -16.41 -3.79 -3.94
C ALA A 235 -15.28 -4.12 -4.95
N ALA A 236 -14.23 -4.82 -4.55
CA ALA A 236 -13.20 -5.29 -5.47
C ALA A 236 -13.76 -6.22 -6.54
N ALA A 237 -14.86 -6.96 -6.26
CA ALA A 237 -15.51 -7.83 -7.22
C ALA A 237 -16.03 -7.09 -8.47
N SER A 238 -16.38 -5.82 -8.36
CA SER A 238 -16.87 -4.99 -9.46
C SER A 238 -15.90 -3.90 -9.91
N ALA A 239 -14.78 -3.73 -9.20
CA ALA A 239 -13.75 -2.74 -9.54
C ALA A 239 -12.96 -3.16 -10.78
N PRO A 240 -12.41 -2.23 -11.57
CA PRO A 240 -11.49 -2.55 -12.65
C PRO A 240 -10.15 -3.05 -12.10
N SER A 241 -9.57 -4.09 -12.74
CA SER A 241 -8.19 -4.49 -12.46
C SER A 241 -7.19 -3.59 -13.19
N MET A 242 -6.07 -3.28 -12.55
CA MET A 242 -4.95 -2.58 -13.19
C MET A 242 -4.13 -3.51 -14.10
N ALA A 243 -4.33 -4.83 -14.00
CA ALA A 243 -3.51 -5.83 -14.70
C ALA A 243 -3.46 -5.59 -16.21
N ASN A 244 -4.61 -5.39 -16.86
CA ASN A 244 -4.65 -5.14 -18.30
C ASN A 244 -3.98 -3.84 -18.71
N ALA A 245 -4.02 -2.80 -17.86
CA ALA A 245 -3.46 -1.51 -18.17
C ALA A 245 -1.91 -1.50 -18.10
N PHE A 246 -1.34 -2.39 -17.30
CA PHE A 246 0.10 -2.45 -17.03
C PHE A 246 0.78 -3.76 -17.46
N GLY A 247 0.05 -4.70 -18.07
CA GLY A 247 0.60 -5.96 -18.58
C GLY A 247 1.04 -6.92 -17.47
N LEU A 248 0.29 -6.97 -16.35
CA LEU A 248 0.58 -7.81 -15.18
C LEU A 248 0.08 -9.23 -15.34
#